data_cf2d75581edf30d4956907d2c07fc616
#
_entry.id   cf2d75581edf30d4956907d2c07fc616
#
_cell.length_a   1.000
_cell.length_b   1.000
_cell.length_c   1.000
_cell.angle_alpha   90.00
_cell.angle_beta   90.00
_cell.angle_gamma   90.00
#
_symmetry.space_group_name_H-M   'P 1'
#
loop_
_entity.id
_entity.type
_entity.pdbx_description
1 polymer ?
#
loop_
_entity_poly.entity_id
_entity_poly.type
_entity_poly.pdbx_seq_one_letter_code
_entity_poly.pdbx_strand_id
1 'polypeptide(L)'
;MEKVKKMLPKFCGFLFFGMMGTFVSAQKISYQVNSQTGALQTLSIANDPQKMNWLVATDGSQYRWVKENYGWGLGYATQVKGNRKEKVSWEVPVEIKQEGNEVVYMAGDIRICVKRKMVGDELVEEYTFRNQGEDEVVLVDIGVYTPFNDNYPGSRTCINARTNTHIWEGENAAYINALRMGGYAPHLGLVLTKGAVKSYEIWERGRDKGNSHTRGIITLNLPDLQLMPGKEYSISWCLFAHKGIDDFRQKLLEKGSVFVSCNKYVFEKGEKAFIELAAENSIQKLSLIHI
;
A
#
# COMPACT_ATOMS: atom_id res chain seq x y z
N MET A 1 -7.96 -50.30 75.41
CA MET A 1 -6.90 -49.36 75.05
C MET A 1 -6.92 -49.22 73.51
N GLU A 2 -7.69 -48.27 73.04
CA GLU A 2 -7.88 -48.01 71.57
C GLU A 2 -6.95 -46.89 71.12
N LYS A 3 -6.18 -47.14 70.06
CA LYS A 3 -5.26 -46.17 69.48
C LYS A 3 -6.02 -45.34 68.43
N VAL A 4 -6.26 -44.08 68.75
CA VAL A 4 -6.79 -43.09 67.79
C VAL A 4 -5.68 -42.70 66.83
N LYS A 5 -5.85 -43.02 65.53
CA LYS A 5 -5.02 -42.50 64.40
C LYS A 5 -5.54 -41.12 64.00
N LYS A 6 -4.73 -40.08 64.19
CA LYS A 6 -4.96 -38.74 63.65
C LYS A 6 -4.66 -38.78 62.12
N MET A 7 -5.68 -38.49 61.31
CA MET A 7 -5.55 -38.17 59.88
C MET A 7 -5.17 -36.70 59.69
N LEU A 8 -4.03 -36.42 59.09
CA LEU A 8 -3.68 -35.10 58.58
C LEU A 8 -4.43 -34.82 57.26
N PRO A 9 -4.94 -33.62 57.02
CA PRO A 9 -5.54 -33.24 55.74
C PRO A 9 -4.45 -33.03 54.68
N LYS A 10 -4.61 -33.66 53.51
CA LYS A 10 -3.82 -33.41 52.33
C LYS A 10 -4.13 -32.00 51.77
N PHE A 11 -3.15 -31.12 51.86
CA PHE A 11 -3.19 -29.83 51.15
C PHE A 11 -3.08 -30.13 49.64
N CYS A 12 -4.17 -29.89 48.91
CA CYS A 12 -4.20 -29.90 47.46
C CYS A 12 -3.73 -28.51 46.96
N GLY A 13 -2.46 -28.40 46.63
CA GLY A 13 -1.91 -27.18 46.03
C GLY A 13 -2.43 -27.02 44.61
N PHE A 14 -3.34 -26.09 44.42
CA PHE A 14 -3.71 -25.60 43.07
C PHE A 14 -2.55 -24.75 42.55
N LEU A 15 -1.78 -25.33 41.61
CA LEU A 15 -0.86 -24.57 40.76
C LEU A 15 -1.69 -23.74 39.78
N PHE A 16 -1.83 -22.44 40.09
CA PHE A 16 -2.28 -21.46 39.13
C PHE A 16 -1.16 -21.30 38.07
N PHE A 17 -1.30 -21.99 36.93
CA PHE A 17 -0.59 -21.63 35.72
C PHE A 17 -1.18 -20.29 35.23
N GLY A 18 -0.56 -19.20 35.61
CA GLY A 18 -0.81 -17.90 34.98
C GLY A 18 -0.41 -18.02 33.52
N MET A 19 -1.39 -18.14 32.63
CA MET A 19 -1.19 -17.83 31.22
C MET A 19 -0.77 -16.35 31.15
N MET A 20 0.53 -16.08 31.11
CA MET A 20 1.06 -14.83 30.59
C MET A 20 0.68 -14.81 29.12
N GLY A 21 -0.51 -14.29 28.83
CA GLY A 21 -0.87 -13.87 27.48
C GLY A 21 0.15 -12.81 27.10
N THR A 22 1.07 -13.14 26.21
CA THR A 22 1.87 -12.15 25.51
C THR A 22 0.89 -11.27 24.77
N PHE A 23 0.59 -10.09 25.31
CA PHE A 23 -0.08 -9.03 24.58
C PHE A 23 0.83 -8.72 23.39
N VAL A 24 0.56 -9.32 22.24
CA VAL A 24 1.15 -8.89 20.98
C VAL A 24 0.63 -7.49 20.75
N SER A 25 1.43 -6.50 21.05
CA SER A 25 1.09 -5.10 20.78
C SER A 25 0.77 -4.96 19.31
N ALA A 26 -0.44 -4.48 19.03
CA ALA A 26 -0.89 -4.25 17.67
C ALA A 26 0.08 -3.30 16.95
N GLN A 27 0.44 -3.64 15.71
CA GLN A 27 1.33 -2.84 14.87
C GLN A 27 0.50 -1.75 14.14
N LYS A 28 0.00 -0.80 14.92
CA LYS A 28 -0.87 0.28 14.43
C LYS A 28 -0.11 1.21 13.47
N ILE A 29 -0.71 1.50 12.34
CA ILE A 29 -0.26 2.54 11.42
C ILE A 29 -0.63 3.92 11.96
N SER A 30 0.26 4.89 11.75
CA SER A 30 -0.02 6.31 11.87
C SER A 30 0.52 7.06 10.65
N TYR A 31 -0.15 8.15 10.27
CA TYR A 31 0.20 8.91 9.08
C TYR A 31 0.02 10.41 9.28
N GLN A 32 0.69 11.20 8.45
CA GLN A 32 0.50 12.64 8.34
C GLN A 32 0.32 13.02 6.88
N VAL A 33 -0.47 14.06 6.64
CA VAL A 33 -0.75 14.61 5.32
C VAL A 33 -0.03 15.95 5.19
N ASN A 34 0.59 16.18 4.06
CA ASN A 34 1.15 17.49 3.71
C ASN A 34 0.00 18.48 3.50
N SER A 35 -0.02 19.57 4.28
CA SER A 35 -1.09 20.57 4.24
C SER A 35 -1.13 21.41 2.95
N GLN A 36 -0.06 21.39 2.16
CA GLN A 36 0.01 22.14 0.89
C GLN A 36 -0.42 21.29 -0.29
N THR A 37 -0.02 20.00 -0.30
CA THR A 37 -0.25 19.12 -1.44
C THR A 37 -1.34 18.09 -1.21
N GLY A 38 -1.72 17.82 0.05
CA GLY A 38 -2.66 16.74 0.38
C GLY A 38 -2.08 15.32 0.26
N ALA A 39 -0.82 15.18 -0.13
CA ALA A 39 -0.12 13.90 -0.19
C ALA A 39 0.14 13.33 1.20
N LEU A 40 0.26 12.00 1.34
CA LEU A 40 0.84 11.44 2.56
C LEU A 40 2.31 11.84 2.65
N GLN A 41 2.67 12.48 3.76
CA GLN A 41 4.04 12.92 4.05
C GLN A 41 4.79 11.90 4.90
N THR A 42 4.12 11.31 5.87
CA THR A 42 4.68 10.26 6.71
C THR A 42 3.70 9.10 6.85
N LEU A 43 4.25 7.90 6.94
CA LEU A 43 3.55 6.69 7.35
C LEU A 43 4.50 5.90 8.24
N SER A 44 4.11 5.68 9.48
CA SER A 44 4.90 4.94 10.46
C SER A 44 4.10 3.81 11.09
N ILE A 45 4.81 2.83 11.62
CA ILE A 45 4.24 1.66 12.29
C ILE A 45 4.61 1.77 13.77
N ALA A 46 3.62 1.67 14.65
CA ALA A 46 3.82 1.71 16.09
C ALA A 46 4.77 0.59 16.54
N ASN A 47 5.61 0.90 17.53
CA ASN A 47 6.61 -0.02 18.07
C ASN A 47 7.70 -0.45 17.06
N ASP A 48 7.84 0.25 15.95
CA ASP A 48 9.01 0.09 15.08
C ASP A 48 10.25 0.61 15.80
N PRO A 49 11.23 -0.25 16.15
CA PRO A 49 12.44 0.18 16.86
C PRO A 49 13.29 1.16 16.04
N GLN A 50 13.13 1.19 14.71
CA GLN A 50 13.85 2.10 13.82
C GLN A 50 13.07 3.39 13.53
N LYS A 51 11.80 3.49 13.95
CA LYS A 51 10.90 4.63 13.71
C LYS A 51 10.91 5.06 12.23
N MET A 52 10.90 4.08 11.34
CA MET A 52 11.02 4.30 9.90
C MET A 52 9.79 5.06 9.38
N ASN A 53 10.03 6.09 8.56
CA ASN A 53 9.01 6.56 7.63
C ASN A 53 9.00 5.63 6.41
N TRP A 54 7.87 4.98 6.16
CA TRP A 54 7.69 4.01 5.06
C TRP A 54 7.53 4.67 3.69
N LEU A 55 7.34 5.98 3.66
CA LEU A 55 7.23 6.78 2.44
C LEU A 55 8.51 7.56 2.20
N VAL A 56 8.76 7.92 0.95
CA VAL A 56 9.79 8.92 0.65
C VAL A 56 9.32 10.27 1.18
N ALA A 57 10.11 10.89 2.05
CA ALA A 57 9.83 12.22 2.52
C ALA A 57 10.08 13.25 1.40
N THR A 58 9.09 14.09 1.14
CA THR A 58 9.16 15.16 0.12
C THR A 58 9.52 16.52 0.71
N ASP A 59 9.63 16.63 2.05
CA ASP A 59 9.95 17.85 2.80
C ASP A 59 11.44 18.24 2.81
N GLY A 60 12.27 17.49 2.11
CA GLY A 60 13.71 17.69 2.07
C GLY A 60 14.49 17.16 3.29
N SER A 61 13.81 16.51 4.26
CA SER A 61 14.43 15.89 5.44
C SER A 61 15.28 14.64 5.11
N GLN A 62 15.08 14.09 3.91
CA GLN A 62 15.81 12.95 3.36
C GLN A 62 16.48 13.30 2.03
N TYR A 63 17.18 12.34 1.42
CA TYR A 63 17.74 12.54 0.08
C TYR A 63 16.65 12.96 -0.91
N ARG A 64 16.84 14.10 -1.57
CA ARG A 64 15.89 14.73 -2.50
C ARG A 64 15.80 14.00 -3.85
N TRP A 65 15.59 12.69 -3.83
CA TRP A 65 15.37 11.93 -5.05
C TRP A 65 13.94 12.14 -5.61
N VAL A 66 13.01 12.56 -4.75
CA VAL A 66 11.60 12.75 -5.08
C VAL A 66 11.24 14.21 -4.82
N LYS A 67 10.69 14.88 -5.82
CA LYS A 67 10.13 16.23 -5.69
C LYS A 67 8.76 16.15 -5.02
N GLU A 68 8.28 17.28 -4.49
CA GLU A 68 6.99 17.40 -3.81
C GLU A 68 5.81 16.95 -4.67
N ASN A 69 5.85 17.19 -5.99
CA ASN A 69 4.80 16.78 -6.93
C ASN A 69 4.70 15.28 -7.19
N TYR A 70 5.62 14.47 -6.66
CA TYR A 70 5.55 13.01 -6.71
C TYR A 70 5.17 12.39 -5.36
N GLY A 71 4.56 13.18 -4.47
CA GLY A 71 4.10 12.72 -3.17
C GLY A 71 3.05 11.60 -3.27
N TRP A 72 2.98 10.78 -2.24
CA TRP A 72 2.04 9.66 -2.18
C TRP A 72 0.58 10.12 -2.33
N GLY A 73 -0.11 9.54 -3.31
CA GLY A 73 -1.51 9.82 -3.61
C GLY A 73 -1.74 10.96 -4.60
N LEU A 74 -0.69 11.70 -4.98
CA LEU A 74 -0.72 12.56 -6.16
C LEU A 74 -0.64 11.75 -7.44
N GLY A 75 -0.86 12.35 -8.59
CA GLY A 75 -0.82 11.60 -9.82
C GLY A 75 -1.15 12.40 -11.07
N TYR A 76 -1.38 11.67 -12.15
CA TYR A 76 -1.60 12.23 -13.49
C TYR A 76 -2.57 11.36 -14.30
N ALA A 77 -3.10 11.95 -15.36
CA ALA A 77 -3.85 11.26 -16.39
C ALA A 77 -3.73 12.00 -17.74
N THR A 78 -4.18 11.34 -18.80
CA THR A 78 -4.48 11.99 -20.09
C THR A 78 -6.00 12.05 -20.23
N GLN A 79 -6.55 13.24 -20.22
CA GLN A 79 -7.97 13.48 -20.50
C GLN A 79 -8.22 13.54 -21.99
N VAL A 80 -9.20 12.78 -22.48
CA VAL A 80 -9.61 12.75 -23.88
C VAL A 80 -11.06 13.20 -23.98
N LYS A 81 -11.30 14.24 -24.80
CA LYS A 81 -12.63 14.77 -25.14
C LYS A 81 -12.73 14.85 -26.67
N GLY A 82 -13.50 13.98 -27.29
CA GLY A 82 -13.53 13.87 -28.74
C GLY A 82 -12.11 13.65 -29.29
N ASN A 83 -11.64 14.59 -30.13
CA ASN A 83 -10.29 14.53 -30.72
C ASN A 83 -9.20 15.25 -29.90
N ARG A 84 -9.56 15.89 -28.79
CA ARG A 84 -8.63 16.65 -27.96
C ARG A 84 -8.07 15.74 -26.86
N LYS A 85 -6.73 15.73 -26.73
CA LYS A 85 -5.99 15.06 -25.65
C LYS A 85 -5.25 16.10 -24.82
N GLU A 86 -5.40 16.03 -23.53
CA GLU A 86 -4.77 16.95 -22.58
C GLU A 86 -4.18 16.17 -21.40
N LYS A 87 -2.90 16.44 -21.08
CA LYS A 87 -2.29 15.89 -19.86
C LYS A 87 -2.77 16.71 -18.67
N VAL A 88 -3.30 16.04 -17.68
CA VAL A 88 -3.77 16.63 -16.42
C VAL A 88 -3.04 15.96 -15.24
N SER A 89 -2.87 16.70 -14.17
CA SER A 89 -2.29 16.19 -12.92
C SER A 89 -3.06 16.74 -11.72
N TRP A 90 -2.92 16.08 -10.59
CA TRP A 90 -3.47 16.55 -9.33
C TRP A 90 -2.35 16.64 -8.29
N GLU A 91 -1.78 17.82 -8.18
CA GLU A 91 -0.64 18.14 -7.32
C GLU A 91 -1.01 19.16 -6.25
N VAL A 92 -1.98 20.03 -6.55
CA VAL A 92 -2.46 21.07 -5.64
C VAL A 92 -3.92 20.84 -5.32
N PRO A 93 -4.29 20.64 -4.05
CA PRO A 93 -5.67 20.42 -3.66
C PRO A 93 -6.48 21.71 -3.75
N VAL A 94 -7.75 21.60 -4.11
CA VAL A 94 -8.73 22.69 -4.02
C VAL A 94 -9.38 22.75 -2.64
N GLU A 95 -9.36 21.65 -1.90
CA GLU A 95 -9.91 21.56 -0.55
C GLU A 95 -9.20 20.46 0.26
N ILE A 96 -8.92 20.74 1.53
CA ILE A 96 -8.45 19.74 2.53
C ILE A 96 -9.37 19.85 3.74
N LYS A 97 -10.04 18.74 4.09
CA LYS A 97 -10.96 18.65 5.21
C LYS A 97 -10.40 17.76 6.32
N GLN A 98 -10.75 18.09 7.58
CA GLN A 98 -10.48 17.26 8.76
C GLN A 98 -9.03 16.75 8.79
N GLU A 99 -8.08 17.67 8.83
CA GLU A 99 -6.65 17.35 8.94
C GLU A 99 -6.12 16.40 7.85
N GLY A 100 -6.70 16.45 6.64
CA GLY A 100 -6.27 15.65 5.50
C GLY A 100 -6.97 14.30 5.33
N ASN A 101 -8.00 14.01 6.14
CA ASN A 101 -8.79 12.78 5.97
C ASN A 101 -9.58 12.78 4.66
N GLU A 102 -9.92 13.96 4.14
CA GLU A 102 -10.48 14.11 2.80
C GLU A 102 -9.76 15.26 2.07
N VAL A 103 -9.18 14.94 0.91
CA VAL A 103 -8.50 15.91 0.05
C VAL A 103 -9.16 15.90 -1.32
N VAL A 104 -9.42 17.08 -1.85
CA VAL A 104 -10.09 17.26 -3.14
C VAL A 104 -9.19 17.99 -4.11
N TYR A 105 -9.06 17.44 -5.31
CA TYR A 105 -8.32 18.03 -6.41
C TYR A 105 -9.24 18.24 -7.62
N MET A 106 -8.85 19.16 -8.50
CA MET A 106 -9.39 19.29 -9.85
C MET A 106 -8.29 19.00 -10.87
N ALA A 107 -8.53 18.06 -11.75
CA ALA A 107 -7.66 17.69 -12.86
C ALA A 107 -8.47 17.80 -14.16
N GLY A 108 -8.42 18.97 -14.82
CA GLY A 108 -9.37 19.30 -15.89
C GLY A 108 -10.80 19.31 -15.37
N ASP A 109 -11.69 18.53 -16.02
CA ASP A 109 -13.10 18.41 -15.58
C ASP A 109 -13.31 17.33 -14.53
N ILE A 110 -12.26 16.65 -14.13
CA ILE A 110 -12.35 15.55 -13.17
C ILE A 110 -12.09 16.08 -11.77
N ARG A 111 -13.09 15.91 -10.92
CA ARG A 111 -12.93 16.05 -9.47
C ARG A 111 -12.40 14.75 -8.90
N ILE A 112 -11.26 14.82 -8.21
CA ILE A 112 -10.64 13.68 -7.54
C ILE A 112 -10.76 13.89 -6.04
N CYS A 113 -11.43 12.97 -5.36
CA CYS A 113 -11.59 12.99 -3.91
C CYS A 113 -10.78 11.82 -3.32
N VAL A 114 -9.82 12.14 -2.46
CA VAL A 114 -9.03 11.16 -1.72
C VAL A 114 -9.50 11.14 -0.28
N LYS A 115 -10.05 10.01 0.15
CA LYS A 115 -10.49 9.79 1.54
C LYS A 115 -9.56 8.82 2.23
N ARG A 116 -9.17 9.16 3.46
CA ARG A 116 -8.30 8.37 4.33
C ARG A 116 -9.01 8.04 5.63
N LYS A 117 -9.00 6.78 6.02
CA LYS A 117 -9.67 6.31 7.23
C LYS A 117 -8.83 5.24 7.92
N MET A 118 -8.62 5.42 9.22
CA MET A 118 -8.11 4.32 10.06
C MET A 118 -9.25 3.34 10.33
N VAL A 119 -9.02 2.07 10.05
CA VAL A 119 -9.91 0.95 10.36
C VAL A 119 -9.11 -0.02 11.25
N GLY A 120 -9.36 0.01 12.55
CA GLY A 120 -8.48 -0.67 13.51
C GLY A 120 -7.05 -0.11 13.45
N ASP A 121 -6.11 -0.97 13.12
CA ASP A 121 -4.68 -0.65 13.03
C ASP A 121 -4.21 -0.33 11.61
N GLU A 122 -5.11 -0.30 10.64
CA GLU A 122 -4.84 -0.21 9.21
C GLU A 122 -5.33 1.12 8.64
N LEU A 123 -4.67 1.59 7.57
CA LEU A 123 -5.07 2.77 6.83
C LEU A 123 -5.77 2.37 5.53
N VAL A 124 -7.00 2.80 5.36
CA VAL A 124 -7.75 2.67 4.11
C VAL A 124 -7.72 4.01 3.37
N GLU A 125 -7.30 3.97 2.10
CA GLU A 125 -7.39 5.09 1.18
C GLU A 125 -8.40 4.76 0.06
N GLU A 126 -9.28 5.70 -0.26
CA GLU A 126 -10.20 5.63 -1.38
C GLU A 126 -10.03 6.87 -2.27
N TYR A 127 -9.89 6.64 -3.57
CA TYR A 127 -9.82 7.64 -4.62
C TYR A 127 -11.09 7.57 -5.45
N THR A 128 -11.81 8.68 -5.56
CA THR A 128 -13.01 8.80 -6.40
C THR A 128 -12.77 9.83 -7.48
N PHE A 129 -12.86 9.39 -8.73
CA PHE A 129 -12.76 10.22 -9.93
C PHE A 129 -14.16 10.50 -10.44
N ARG A 130 -14.60 11.76 -10.43
CA ARG A 130 -15.94 12.17 -10.87
C ARG A 130 -15.86 13.21 -11.97
N ASN A 131 -16.53 12.95 -13.08
CA ASN A 131 -16.71 13.93 -14.13
C ASN A 131 -17.68 15.02 -13.68
N GLN A 132 -17.20 16.28 -13.59
CA GLN A 132 -18.01 17.47 -13.28
C GLN A 132 -18.28 18.32 -14.52
N GLY A 133 -17.75 17.92 -15.68
CA GLY A 133 -18.03 18.59 -16.96
C GLY A 133 -19.41 18.23 -17.52
N GLU A 134 -19.77 18.90 -18.60
CA GLU A 134 -21.03 18.69 -19.33
C GLU A 134 -20.91 17.57 -20.38
N ASP A 135 -19.69 17.25 -20.80
CA ASP A 135 -19.39 16.25 -21.82
C ASP A 135 -18.82 14.96 -21.21
N GLU A 136 -18.90 13.88 -21.99
CA GLU A 136 -18.18 12.64 -21.67
C GLU A 136 -16.66 12.89 -21.67
N VAL A 137 -15.99 12.31 -20.70
CA VAL A 137 -14.54 12.32 -20.55
C VAL A 137 -14.01 10.90 -20.50
N VAL A 138 -13.00 10.61 -21.31
CA VAL A 138 -12.21 9.39 -21.17
C VAL A 138 -10.87 9.76 -20.53
N LEU A 139 -10.52 9.11 -19.44
CA LEU A 139 -9.21 9.18 -18.83
C LEU A 139 -8.39 7.97 -19.24
N VAL A 140 -7.21 8.19 -19.78
CA VAL A 140 -6.22 7.16 -20.09
C VAL A 140 -4.89 7.49 -19.43
N ASP A 141 -3.99 6.52 -19.37
CA ASP A 141 -2.67 6.67 -18.76
C ASP A 141 -2.77 7.25 -17.31
N ILE A 142 -3.70 6.73 -16.53
CA ILE A 142 -3.94 7.21 -15.16
C ILE A 142 -2.90 6.59 -14.25
N GLY A 143 -2.11 7.42 -13.56
CA GLY A 143 -1.10 6.96 -12.62
C GLY A 143 -1.23 7.62 -11.25
N VAL A 144 -1.23 6.83 -10.19
CA VAL A 144 -1.18 7.29 -8.78
C VAL A 144 0.20 6.99 -8.21
N TYR A 145 0.89 8.00 -7.70
CA TYR A 145 2.21 7.84 -7.11
C TYR A 145 2.13 7.16 -5.74
N THR A 146 2.96 6.13 -5.57
CA THR A 146 3.13 5.40 -4.31
C THR A 146 4.63 5.26 -3.98
N PRO A 147 5.33 6.36 -3.70
CA PRO A 147 6.77 6.36 -3.46
C PRO A 147 7.08 5.76 -2.10
N PHE A 148 7.42 4.48 -2.07
CA PHE A 148 7.96 3.83 -0.88
C PHE A 148 9.37 4.33 -0.58
N ASN A 149 9.78 4.28 0.69
CA ASN A 149 11.07 4.77 1.12
C ASN A 149 12.23 4.03 0.45
N ASP A 150 12.98 4.75 -0.37
CA ASP A 150 14.20 4.29 -1.05
C ASP A 150 15.43 5.05 -0.55
N ASN A 151 15.53 5.26 0.77
CA ASN A 151 16.62 6.00 1.42
C ASN A 151 17.86 5.12 1.56
N TYR A 152 19.06 5.61 1.10
CA TYR A 152 20.29 4.81 1.15
C TYR A 152 21.58 5.64 1.34
N PRO A 153 21.65 6.56 2.29
CA PRO A 153 22.88 7.34 2.52
C PRO A 153 24.02 6.55 3.15
N GLY A 154 23.80 5.30 3.52
CA GLY A 154 24.80 4.40 4.07
C GLY A 154 24.23 3.04 4.40
N SER A 155 25.09 2.03 4.59
CA SER A 155 24.67 0.63 4.78
C SER A 155 23.68 0.45 5.95
N ARG A 156 23.93 1.11 7.08
CA ARG A 156 23.04 1.05 8.23
C ARG A 156 21.64 1.60 7.93
N THR A 157 21.57 2.72 7.22
CA THR A 157 20.28 3.31 6.80
C THR A 157 19.59 2.43 5.78
N CYS A 158 20.32 1.85 4.82
CA CYS A 158 19.74 0.90 3.88
C CYS A 158 19.08 -0.29 4.59
N ILE A 159 19.76 -0.90 5.54
CA ILE A 159 19.26 -2.06 6.28
C ILE A 159 18.01 -1.69 7.09
N ASN A 160 18.03 -0.55 7.77
CA ASN A 160 17.04 -0.20 8.79
C ASN A 160 15.85 0.60 8.25
N ALA A 161 16.05 1.40 7.20
CA ALA A 161 15.11 2.44 6.78
C ALA A 161 14.96 2.53 5.25
N ARG A 162 15.09 1.42 4.55
CA ARG A 162 14.81 1.30 3.12
C ARG A 162 13.88 0.14 2.86
N THR A 163 13.02 0.27 1.86
CA THR A 163 12.12 -0.80 1.41
C THR A 163 12.69 -1.58 0.24
N ASN A 164 12.33 -2.86 0.21
CA ASN A 164 12.39 -3.71 -0.96
C ASN A 164 10.94 -4.13 -1.27
N THR A 165 10.40 -3.68 -2.41
CA THR A 165 8.99 -3.83 -2.75
C THR A 165 8.77 -4.95 -3.76
N HIS A 166 7.85 -5.86 -3.44
CA HIS A 166 7.36 -6.91 -4.33
C HIS A 166 5.93 -6.57 -4.72
N ILE A 167 5.68 -6.39 -6.02
CA ILE A 167 4.41 -5.91 -6.55
C ILE A 167 3.77 -7.02 -7.36
N TRP A 168 2.49 -7.29 -7.07
CA TRP A 168 1.61 -8.12 -7.88
C TRP A 168 0.48 -7.26 -8.41
N GLU A 169 0.36 -7.15 -9.72
CA GLU A 169 -0.61 -6.27 -10.38
C GLU A 169 -1.95 -6.93 -10.72
N GLY A 170 -2.22 -8.13 -10.30
CA GLY A 170 -3.36 -8.98 -10.65
C GLY A 170 -4.74 -8.32 -10.76
N GLU A 171 -4.87 -7.22 -11.46
CA GLU A 171 -6.08 -6.43 -11.64
C GLU A 171 -6.76 -6.09 -10.31
N ASN A 172 -7.91 -6.72 -10.00
CA ASN A 172 -8.65 -6.52 -8.75
C ASN A 172 -8.03 -7.25 -7.54
N ALA A 173 -7.01 -8.05 -7.75
CA ALA A 173 -6.26 -8.77 -6.71
C ALA A 173 -4.83 -8.19 -6.53
N ALA A 174 -4.59 -6.95 -6.94
CA ALA A 174 -3.28 -6.31 -6.83
C ALA A 174 -2.85 -6.11 -5.38
N TYR A 175 -1.56 -6.30 -5.12
CA TYR A 175 -0.96 -6.02 -3.81
C TYR A 175 0.51 -5.62 -3.92
N ILE A 176 1.02 -4.99 -2.85
CA ILE A 176 2.43 -4.67 -2.68
C ILE A 176 2.88 -5.20 -1.32
N ASN A 177 3.96 -5.97 -1.32
CA ASN A 177 4.67 -6.38 -0.12
C ASN A 177 5.95 -5.55 -0.02
N ALA A 178 5.94 -4.51 0.81
CA ALA A 178 7.09 -3.63 1.04
C ALA A 178 7.86 -4.12 2.28
N LEU A 179 8.94 -4.84 2.03
CA LEU A 179 9.80 -5.37 3.08
C LEU A 179 10.86 -4.34 3.50
N ARG A 180 11.17 -4.27 4.78
CA ARG A 180 12.39 -3.61 5.25
C ARG A 180 13.61 -4.32 4.64
N MET A 181 14.56 -3.59 4.12
CA MET A 181 15.74 -4.14 3.43
C MET A 181 16.52 -5.13 4.31
N GLY A 182 16.60 -4.91 5.61
CA GLY A 182 17.24 -5.82 6.56
C GLY A 182 16.47 -7.09 6.90
N GLY A 183 15.25 -7.24 6.37
CA GLY A 183 14.45 -8.47 6.50
C GLY A 183 13.75 -8.67 7.84
N TYR A 184 13.89 -7.77 8.82
CA TYR A 184 13.22 -7.88 10.11
C TYR A 184 11.99 -6.98 10.22
N ALA A 185 10.98 -7.44 10.95
CA ALA A 185 9.72 -6.74 11.15
C ALA A 185 9.88 -5.41 11.94
N PRO A 186 8.93 -4.50 11.80
CA PRO A 186 7.73 -4.61 10.98
C PRO A 186 7.99 -4.41 9.49
N HIS A 187 7.05 -4.87 8.66
CA HIS A 187 6.97 -4.60 7.24
C HIS A 187 5.64 -3.94 6.91
N LEU A 188 5.51 -3.38 5.70
CA LEU A 188 4.29 -2.74 5.23
C LEU A 188 3.69 -3.51 4.06
N GLY A 189 2.39 -3.78 4.11
CA GLY A 189 1.60 -4.32 3.02
C GLY A 189 0.63 -3.27 2.46
N LEU A 190 0.35 -3.34 1.18
CA LEU A 190 -0.77 -2.69 0.51
C LEU A 190 -1.56 -3.74 -0.24
N VAL A 191 -2.87 -3.74 -0.10
CA VAL A 191 -3.77 -4.61 -0.87
C VAL A 191 -4.93 -3.81 -1.44
N LEU A 192 -5.23 -4.04 -2.70
CA LEU A 192 -6.40 -3.47 -3.36
C LEU A 192 -7.67 -4.08 -2.76
N THR A 193 -8.64 -3.22 -2.40
CA THR A 193 -9.91 -3.63 -1.80
C THR A 193 -11.11 -3.28 -2.67
N LYS A 194 -10.93 -2.39 -3.68
CA LYS A 194 -11.96 -1.99 -4.63
C LYS A 194 -11.31 -1.48 -5.91
N GLY A 195 -11.91 -1.76 -7.05
CA GLY A 195 -11.42 -1.32 -8.36
C GLY A 195 -10.38 -2.27 -8.94
N ALA A 196 -9.52 -1.77 -9.81
CA ALA A 196 -8.47 -2.54 -10.47
C ALA A 196 -7.19 -1.72 -10.67
N VAL A 197 -6.04 -2.40 -10.68
CA VAL A 197 -4.74 -1.88 -11.12
C VAL A 197 -4.40 -2.58 -12.43
N LYS A 198 -4.20 -1.81 -13.50
CA LYS A 198 -3.90 -2.31 -14.86
C LYS A 198 -2.44 -2.71 -15.01
N SER A 199 -1.55 -1.94 -14.40
CA SER A 199 -0.10 -2.14 -14.44
C SER A 199 0.58 -1.31 -13.35
N TYR A 200 1.90 -1.43 -13.24
CA TYR A 200 2.69 -0.51 -12.44
C TYR A 200 3.93 -0.06 -13.22
N GLU A 201 4.48 1.07 -12.84
CA GLU A 201 5.75 1.55 -13.34
C GLU A 201 6.69 1.85 -12.16
N ILE A 202 7.97 1.64 -12.38
CA ILE A 202 9.03 2.10 -11.49
C ILE A 202 9.85 3.11 -12.27
N TRP A 203 9.79 4.38 -11.86
CA TRP A 203 10.50 5.43 -12.55
C TRP A 203 11.97 5.42 -12.20
N GLU A 204 12.79 5.33 -13.23
CA GLU A 204 14.24 5.43 -13.17
C GLU A 204 14.70 6.86 -13.48
N ARG A 205 16.01 7.09 -13.30
CA ARG A 205 16.65 8.35 -13.68
C ARG A 205 16.34 8.72 -15.13
N GLY A 206 15.88 9.95 -15.35
CA GLY A 206 15.78 10.52 -16.70
C GLY A 206 14.42 10.43 -17.37
N ARG A 207 13.35 10.00 -16.71
CA ARG A 207 12.00 10.17 -17.25
C ARG A 207 11.70 11.66 -17.49
N ASP A 208 12.12 12.54 -16.58
CA ASP A 208 12.23 13.97 -16.81
C ASP A 208 13.66 14.28 -17.30
N LYS A 209 13.81 14.74 -18.53
CA LYS A 209 15.10 15.03 -19.15
C LYS A 209 16.03 15.79 -18.20
N GLY A 210 17.11 15.13 -17.79
CA GLY A 210 18.14 15.70 -16.93
C GLY A 210 17.89 15.64 -15.42
N ASN A 211 16.85 14.98 -14.94
CA ASN A 211 16.47 14.99 -13.53
C ASN A 211 16.62 13.61 -12.88
N SER A 212 17.42 13.50 -11.82
CA SER A 212 17.52 12.29 -11.00
C SER A 212 16.44 12.18 -9.91
N HIS A 213 15.47 13.09 -9.89
CA HIS A 213 14.46 13.22 -8.82
C HIS A 213 13.26 12.27 -8.96
N THR A 214 13.25 11.41 -9.97
CA THR A 214 12.16 10.45 -10.22
C THR A 214 12.54 9.01 -9.88
N ARG A 215 13.76 8.78 -9.38
CA ARG A 215 14.22 7.44 -9.06
C ARG A 215 13.39 6.78 -7.95
N GLY A 216 12.99 5.52 -8.18
CA GLY A 216 12.29 4.72 -7.19
C GLY A 216 10.83 5.11 -6.95
N ILE A 217 10.26 6.00 -7.78
CA ILE A 217 8.83 6.30 -7.71
C ILE A 217 8.06 5.14 -8.32
N ILE A 218 7.28 4.49 -7.50
CA ILE A 218 6.33 3.48 -7.94
C ILE A 218 5.03 4.19 -8.27
N THR A 219 4.49 3.90 -9.45
CA THR A 219 3.19 4.39 -9.92
C THR A 219 2.27 3.21 -10.14
N LEU A 220 1.10 3.24 -9.52
CA LEU A 220 0.02 2.29 -9.80
C LEU A 220 -0.83 2.86 -10.92
N ASN A 221 -0.87 2.15 -12.05
CA ASN A 221 -1.63 2.58 -13.22
C ASN A 221 -3.04 1.97 -13.17
N LEU A 222 -4.05 2.83 -13.26
CA LEU A 222 -5.45 2.43 -13.24
C LEU A 222 -5.93 2.05 -14.65
N PRO A 223 -7.03 1.30 -14.77
CA PRO A 223 -7.70 1.10 -16.06
C PRO A 223 -8.14 2.42 -16.67
N ASP A 224 -8.32 2.42 -18.00
CA ASP A 224 -8.92 3.55 -18.69
C ASP A 224 -10.37 3.75 -18.20
N LEU A 225 -10.76 4.99 -17.91
CA LEU A 225 -12.07 5.32 -17.35
C LEU A 225 -12.89 6.12 -18.38
N GLN A 226 -14.08 5.66 -18.69
CA GLN A 226 -15.06 6.39 -19.49
C GLN A 226 -16.12 6.93 -18.55
N LEU A 227 -16.17 8.24 -18.38
CA LEU A 227 -17.01 8.91 -17.40
C LEU A 227 -17.98 9.86 -18.10
N MET A 228 -19.26 9.49 -18.13
CA MET A 228 -20.36 10.39 -18.52
C MET A 228 -20.48 11.53 -17.50
N PRO A 229 -21.10 12.66 -17.84
CA PRO A 229 -21.37 13.77 -16.91
C PRO A 229 -21.98 13.28 -15.59
N GLY A 230 -21.38 13.70 -14.48
CA GLY A 230 -21.80 13.33 -13.12
C GLY A 230 -21.48 11.91 -12.67
N LYS A 231 -20.96 11.02 -13.55
CA LYS A 231 -20.55 9.66 -13.19
C LYS A 231 -19.18 9.65 -12.52
N GLU A 232 -18.96 8.59 -11.73
CA GLU A 232 -17.75 8.42 -10.95
C GLU A 232 -17.23 6.98 -10.99
N TYR A 233 -15.94 6.84 -10.77
CA TYR A 233 -15.24 5.58 -10.54
C TYR A 233 -14.45 5.70 -9.23
N SER A 234 -14.41 4.62 -8.45
CA SER A 234 -13.62 4.59 -7.22
C SER A 234 -12.68 3.40 -7.19
N ILE A 235 -11.47 3.66 -6.69
CA ILE A 235 -10.50 2.65 -6.33
C ILE A 235 -10.11 2.81 -4.86
N SER A 236 -9.90 1.70 -4.16
CA SER A 236 -9.51 1.71 -2.75
C SER A 236 -8.50 0.63 -2.45
N TRP A 237 -7.59 0.94 -1.55
CA TRP A 237 -6.63 -0.01 -0.98
C TRP A 237 -6.49 0.16 0.51
N CYS A 238 -5.96 -0.88 1.14
CA CYS A 238 -5.67 -0.94 2.55
C CYS A 238 -4.16 -1.09 2.77
N LEU A 239 -3.59 -0.25 3.61
CA LEU A 239 -2.22 -0.33 4.10
C LEU A 239 -2.23 -0.96 5.48
N PHE A 240 -1.39 -1.96 5.70
CA PHE A 240 -1.30 -2.71 6.95
C PHE A 240 0.13 -3.11 7.28
N ALA A 241 0.44 -3.19 8.57
CA ALA A 241 1.72 -3.72 9.02
C ALA A 241 1.70 -5.24 9.11
N HIS A 242 2.86 -5.89 8.85
CA HIS A 242 2.98 -7.34 8.99
C HIS A 242 4.39 -7.75 9.47
N LYS A 243 4.50 -9.02 9.92
CA LYS A 243 5.71 -9.55 10.55
C LYS A 243 6.60 -10.37 9.61
N GLY A 244 6.16 -10.61 8.40
CA GLY A 244 6.86 -11.44 7.40
C GLY A 244 5.87 -12.04 6.42
N ILE A 245 6.36 -12.95 5.54
CA ILE A 245 5.60 -13.44 4.40
C ILE A 245 4.33 -14.21 4.80
N ASP A 246 4.40 -15.02 5.87
CA ASP A 246 3.25 -15.81 6.33
C ASP A 246 2.14 -14.91 6.89
N ASP A 247 2.50 -13.92 7.71
CA ASP A 247 1.56 -12.93 8.24
C ASP A 247 0.98 -12.04 7.12
N PHE A 248 1.80 -11.68 6.13
CA PHE A 248 1.35 -10.96 4.93
C PHE A 248 0.33 -11.78 4.14
N ARG A 249 0.64 -13.05 3.85
CA ARG A 249 -0.25 -13.98 3.16
C ARG A 249 -1.59 -14.10 3.89
N GLN A 250 -1.55 -14.35 5.21
CA GLN A 250 -2.76 -14.45 6.01
C GLN A 250 -3.63 -13.19 5.90
N LYS A 251 -3.04 -12.01 6.07
CA LYS A 251 -3.77 -10.73 5.98
C LYS A 251 -4.32 -10.45 4.59
N LEU A 252 -3.64 -10.85 3.51
CA LEU A 252 -4.18 -10.79 2.16
C LEU A 252 -5.45 -11.63 2.03
N LEU A 253 -5.40 -12.89 2.49
CA LEU A 253 -6.52 -13.82 2.43
C LEU A 253 -7.72 -13.30 3.23
N GLU A 254 -7.50 -12.83 4.46
CA GLU A 254 -8.54 -12.20 5.30
C GLU A 254 -9.24 -11.01 4.62
N LYS A 255 -8.56 -10.36 3.66
CA LYS A 255 -9.12 -9.26 2.86
C LYS A 255 -9.73 -9.72 1.53
N GLY A 256 -9.85 -11.03 1.35
CA GLY A 256 -10.44 -11.64 0.14
C GLY A 256 -9.56 -11.55 -1.10
N SER A 257 -8.27 -11.21 -0.95
CA SER A 257 -7.32 -11.16 -2.06
C SER A 257 -6.67 -12.53 -2.29
N VAL A 258 -5.90 -12.63 -3.38
CA VAL A 258 -5.17 -13.85 -3.77
C VAL A 258 -3.69 -13.63 -3.50
N PHE A 259 -3.04 -14.61 -2.85
CA PHE A 259 -1.59 -14.62 -2.74
C PHE A 259 -0.97 -15.50 -3.81
N VAL A 260 0.03 -14.97 -4.51
CA VAL A 260 0.74 -15.66 -5.60
C VAL A 260 2.19 -15.86 -5.20
N SER A 261 2.67 -17.07 -5.33
CA SER A 261 4.10 -17.38 -5.16
C SER A 261 4.61 -18.25 -6.29
N CYS A 262 5.91 -18.18 -6.55
CA CYS A 262 6.58 -18.99 -7.53
C CYS A 262 7.86 -19.57 -6.93
N ASN A 263 8.24 -20.78 -7.35
CA ASN A 263 9.46 -21.42 -6.87
C ASN A 263 10.73 -20.64 -7.22
N LYS A 264 10.72 -19.83 -8.27
CA LYS A 264 11.74 -18.83 -8.64
C LYS A 264 11.16 -17.83 -9.64
N TYR A 265 11.83 -16.70 -9.83
CA TYR A 265 11.38 -15.60 -10.71
C TYR A 265 12.21 -15.48 -11.99
N VAL A 266 13.28 -16.26 -12.12
CA VAL A 266 14.11 -16.33 -13.33
C VAL A 266 14.27 -17.79 -13.71
N PHE A 267 13.96 -18.12 -14.95
CA PHE A 267 13.98 -19.48 -15.49
C PHE A 267 14.88 -19.54 -16.72
N GLU A 268 15.61 -20.64 -16.84
CA GLU A 268 16.27 -20.98 -18.10
C GLU A 268 15.27 -21.64 -19.07
N LYS A 269 15.61 -21.61 -20.34
CA LYS A 269 14.76 -22.24 -21.38
C LYS A 269 14.55 -23.73 -21.08
N GLY A 270 13.28 -24.13 -20.94
CA GLY A 270 12.89 -25.52 -20.68
C GLY A 270 12.73 -25.87 -19.20
N GLU A 271 13.03 -24.93 -18.27
CA GLU A 271 12.73 -25.13 -16.85
C GLU A 271 11.22 -25.04 -16.58
N LYS A 272 10.78 -25.73 -15.53
CA LYS A 272 9.37 -25.71 -15.10
C LYS A 272 9.18 -24.65 -14.00
N ALA A 273 8.21 -23.76 -14.21
CA ALA A 273 7.70 -22.85 -13.18
C ALA A 273 6.61 -23.57 -12.38
N PHE A 274 6.69 -23.48 -11.06
CA PHE A 274 5.63 -23.90 -10.14
C PHE A 274 5.04 -22.67 -9.50
N ILE A 275 3.81 -22.32 -9.88
CA ILE A 275 3.07 -21.18 -9.35
C ILE A 275 2.03 -21.72 -8.37
N GLU A 276 2.09 -21.21 -7.15
CA GLU A 276 1.11 -21.48 -6.11
C GLU A 276 0.18 -20.28 -5.97
N LEU A 277 -1.11 -20.54 -5.96
CA LEU A 277 -2.16 -19.57 -5.70
C LEU A 277 -2.87 -19.95 -4.41
N ALA A 278 -2.97 -19.01 -3.48
CA ALA A 278 -3.77 -19.17 -2.27
C ALA A 278 -4.88 -18.12 -2.26
N ALA A 279 -6.10 -18.55 -1.98
CA ALA A 279 -7.29 -17.71 -1.83
C ALA A 279 -8.23 -18.35 -0.80
N GLU A 280 -9.01 -17.52 -0.07
CA GLU A 280 -10.07 -18.06 0.80
C GLU A 280 -11.25 -18.61 -0.01
N ASN A 281 -11.56 -17.95 -1.13
CA ASN A 281 -12.63 -18.36 -2.02
C ASN A 281 -12.11 -19.19 -3.19
N SER A 282 -12.96 -20.00 -3.80
CA SER A 282 -12.61 -20.78 -4.99
C SER A 282 -12.22 -19.86 -6.15
N ILE A 283 -11.07 -20.14 -6.77
CA ILE A 283 -10.63 -19.45 -7.97
C ILE A 283 -11.45 -19.96 -9.15
N GLN A 284 -12.32 -19.11 -9.69
CA GLN A 284 -13.23 -19.50 -10.77
C GLN A 284 -12.58 -19.50 -12.14
N LYS A 285 -11.57 -18.65 -12.35
CA LYS A 285 -10.88 -18.51 -13.63
C LYS A 285 -9.43 -18.12 -13.40
N LEU A 286 -8.52 -18.81 -14.09
CA LEU A 286 -7.12 -18.45 -14.22
C LEU A 286 -6.84 -18.19 -15.71
N SER A 287 -6.28 -17.04 -16.02
CA SER A 287 -5.82 -16.70 -17.36
C SER A 287 -4.31 -16.53 -17.35
N LEU A 288 -3.61 -17.26 -18.22
CA LEU A 288 -2.19 -17.08 -18.46
C LEU A 288 -2.05 -16.19 -19.71
N ILE A 289 -1.43 -15.04 -19.55
CA ILE A 289 -1.08 -14.16 -20.66
C ILE A 289 0.29 -14.60 -21.17
N HIS A 290 0.38 -14.96 -22.43
CA HIS A 290 1.66 -15.21 -23.07
C HIS A 290 2.40 -13.87 -23.24
N ILE A 291 3.58 -13.78 -22.65
CA ILE A 291 4.52 -12.68 -22.86
C ILE A 291 5.44 -13.04 -24.01
#